data_5a512679ff0cc6dbb758989988064d1f
#
_entry.id   5a512679ff0cc6dbb758989988064d1f
#
_cell.length_a   1.000
_cell.length_b   1.000
_cell.length_c   1.000
_cell.angle_alpha   90.00
_cell.angle_beta   90.00
_cell.angle_gamma   90.00
#
_symmetry.space_group_name_H-M   'P 1'
#
loop_
_entity.id
_entity.type
_entity.pdbx_description
1 polymer ?
#
loop_
_entity_poly.entity_id
_entity_poly.type
_entity_poly.pdbx_seq_one_letter_code
_entity_poly.pdbx_strand_id
1 'polypeptide(L)'
;MSPMGDKKRYRVLPLPRVQREAAKLLTSDQLAEGIRLAKLLHYYPDVPTLSIEPCGDGIELRLGGKEINRQGWLRAVFWVHEARKTIYIVDLFWKKTNKITGTDLTRVNHRIRLLKAQIALGEQPWKSGQ
;
A
#
# COMPACT_ATOMS: atom_id res chain seq x y z
N MET A 1 -15.89 -19.91 -11.97
CA MET A 1 -15.01 -18.72 -12.16
C MET A 1 -15.16 -17.77 -10.99
N SER A 2 -14.07 -17.24 -10.52
CA SER A 2 -14.08 -16.23 -9.47
C SER A 2 -14.60 -14.90 -10.01
N PRO A 3 -15.49 -14.19 -9.30
CA PRO A 3 -15.94 -12.86 -9.72
C PRO A 3 -14.82 -11.83 -9.70
N MET A 4 -13.71 -12.11 -9.04
CA MET A 4 -12.54 -11.24 -8.99
C MET A 4 -11.47 -11.61 -10.01
N GLY A 5 -11.82 -12.47 -10.97
CA GLY A 5 -10.84 -13.07 -11.87
C GLY A 5 -10.21 -14.29 -11.20
N ASP A 6 -9.79 -15.24 -11.98
CA ASP A 6 -9.26 -16.49 -11.47
C ASP A 6 -7.78 -16.41 -11.12
N LYS A 7 -7.10 -15.36 -11.57
CA LYS A 7 -5.66 -15.28 -11.47
C LYS A 7 -5.20 -14.02 -10.74
N LYS A 8 -4.22 -14.20 -9.89
CA LYS A 8 -3.46 -13.09 -9.33
C LYS A 8 -2.67 -12.43 -10.45
N ARG A 9 -2.85 -11.13 -10.62
CA ARG A 9 -2.21 -10.35 -11.70
C ARG A 9 -0.89 -9.73 -11.25
N TYR A 10 -0.76 -9.44 -9.95
CA TYR A 10 0.36 -8.73 -9.40
C TYR A 10 0.91 -9.43 -8.17
N ARG A 11 2.23 -9.31 -7.98
CA ARG A 11 2.82 -9.55 -6.66
C ARG A 11 2.60 -8.30 -5.83
N VAL A 12 2.46 -8.46 -4.52
CA VAL A 12 2.30 -7.33 -3.59
C VAL A 12 3.45 -7.37 -2.60
N LEU A 13 4.26 -6.32 -2.61
CA LEU A 13 5.46 -6.23 -1.79
C LEU A 13 5.45 -4.95 -0.96
N PRO A 14 5.26 -5.04 0.36
CA PRO A 14 5.46 -3.89 1.22
C PRO A 14 6.95 -3.60 1.33
N LEU A 15 7.33 -2.33 1.19
CA LEU A 15 8.72 -1.93 1.38
C LEU A 15 9.13 -2.14 2.84
N PRO A 16 10.42 -2.40 3.13
CA PRO A 16 10.88 -2.60 4.50
C PRO A 16 10.49 -1.47 5.46
N ARG A 17 10.50 -0.24 4.97
CA ARG A 17 10.06 0.92 5.75
C ARG A 17 8.59 0.82 6.16
N VAL A 18 7.73 0.37 5.25
CA VAL A 18 6.30 0.18 5.54
C VAL A 18 6.10 -0.93 6.55
N GLN A 19 6.86 -2.01 6.45
CA GLN A 19 6.80 -3.10 7.42
C GLN A 19 7.18 -2.60 8.82
N ARG A 20 8.20 -1.75 8.92
CA ARG A 20 8.59 -1.14 10.20
C ARG A 20 7.52 -0.18 10.73
N GLU A 21 6.93 0.60 9.84
CA GLU A 21 5.84 1.52 10.22
C GLU A 21 4.64 0.73 10.73
N ALA A 22 4.27 -0.35 10.06
CA ALA A 22 3.16 -1.20 10.49
C ALA A 22 3.43 -1.80 11.88
N ALA A 23 4.64 -2.25 12.14
CA ALA A 23 5.00 -2.81 13.44
C ALA A 23 4.88 -1.77 14.58
N LYS A 24 5.10 -0.50 14.28
CA LYS A 24 4.99 0.58 15.28
C LYS A 24 3.57 1.11 15.44
N LEU A 25 2.80 1.14 14.36
CA LEU A 25 1.51 1.82 14.33
C LEU A 25 0.34 0.91 14.66
N LEU A 26 0.47 -0.38 14.46
CA LEU A 26 -0.65 -1.32 14.50
C LEU A 26 -0.51 -2.35 15.61
N THR A 27 -1.65 -2.70 16.22
CA THR A 27 -1.74 -3.89 17.07
C THR A 27 -1.66 -5.14 16.21
N SER A 28 -1.47 -6.31 16.83
CA SER A 28 -1.45 -7.58 16.11
C SER A 28 -2.72 -7.82 15.29
N ASP A 29 -3.89 -7.51 15.88
CA ASP A 29 -5.17 -7.69 15.20
C ASP A 29 -5.32 -6.73 14.02
N GLN A 30 -4.92 -5.47 14.20
CA GLN A 30 -4.93 -4.47 13.14
C GLN A 30 -3.99 -4.87 12.00
N LEU A 31 -2.81 -5.36 12.33
CA LEU A 31 -1.84 -5.82 11.34
C LEU A 31 -2.39 -6.99 10.53
N ALA A 32 -2.99 -7.98 11.20
CA ALA A 32 -3.58 -9.14 10.53
C ALA A 32 -4.68 -8.72 9.55
N GLU A 33 -5.55 -7.80 9.97
CA GLU A 33 -6.61 -7.28 9.09
C GLU A 33 -6.05 -6.48 7.93
N GLY A 34 -5.04 -5.67 8.17
CA GLY A 34 -4.36 -4.91 7.12
C GLY A 34 -3.71 -5.82 6.09
N ILE A 35 -3.05 -6.89 6.53
CA ILE A 35 -2.45 -7.88 5.65
C ILE A 35 -3.52 -8.57 4.80
N ARG A 36 -4.64 -8.95 5.42
CA ARG A 36 -5.76 -9.58 4.72
C ARG A 36 -6.27 -8.70 3.58
N LEU A 37 -6.48 -7.42 3.87
CA LEU A 37 -6.97 -6.47 2.86
C LEU A 37 -5.92 -6.20 1.77
N ALA A 38 -4.65 -6.06 2.16
CA ALA A 38 -3.57 -5.83 1.20
C ALA A 38 -3.40 -6.99 0.23
N LYS A 39 -3.62 -8.22 0.69
CA LYS A 39 -3.54 -9.41 -0.17
C LYS A 39 -4.53 -9.35 -1.32
N LEU A 40 -5.65 -8.66 -1.17
CA LEU A 40 -6.62 -8.51 -2.25
C LEU A 40 -6.06 -7.73 -3.43
N LEU A 41 -5.00 -6.93 -3.23
CA LEU A 41 -4.34 -6.20 -4.30
C LEU A 41 -3.69 -7.11 -5.34
N HIS A 42 -3.48 -8.40 -5.03
CA HIS A 42 -3.04 -9.37 -6.03
C HIS A 42 -3.97 -9.42 -7.24
N TYR A 43 -5.24 -9.08 -7.03
CA TYR A 43 -6.28 -9.12 -8.08
C TYR A 43 -6.54 -7.76 -8.71
N TYR A 44 -5.76 -6.74 -8.32
CA TYR A 44 -5.91 -5.39 -8.90
C TYR A 44 -5.92 -5.46 -10.43
N PRO A 45 -6.74 -4.70 -11.14
CA PRO A 45 -7.68 -3.69 -10.64
C PRO A 45 -9.06 -4.21 -10.21
N ASP A 46 -9.29 -5.51 -10.21
CA ASP A 46 -10.57 -6.12 -9.83
C ASP A 46 -10.66 -6.28 -8.31
N VAL A 47 -10.86 -5.18 -7.62
CA VAL A 47 -10.90 -5.14 -6.15
C VAL A 47 -12.12 -4.36 -5.65
N PRO A 48 -13.35 -4.81 -6.01
CA PRO A 48 -14.56 -4.03 -5.74
C PRO A 48 -14.85 -3.82 -4.26
N THR A 49 -14.30 -4.65 -3.38
CA THR A 49 -14.49 -4.51 -1.93
C THR A 49 -13.50 -3.55 -1.29
N LEU A 50 -12.50 -3.08 -2.03
CA LEU A 50 -11.51 -2.15 -1.52
C LEU A 50 -11.85 -0.72 -1.95
N SER A 51 -11.66 0.22 -1.03
CA SER A 51 -11.78 1.64 -1.33
C SER A 51 -10.42 2.16 -1.76
N ILE A 52 -10.29 2.51 -3.03
CA ILE A 52 -9.04 3.03 -3.61
C ILE A 52 -9.28 4.35 -4.33
N GLU A 53 -8.31 5.26 -4.22
CA GLU A 53 -8.36 6.56 -4.87
C GLU A 53 -6.95 6.99 -5.28
N PRO A 54 -6.81 7.83 -6.31
CA PRO A 54 -5.50 8.39 -6.64
C PRO A 54 -4.91 9.17 -5.48
N CYS A 55 -3.58 9.07 -5.33
CA CYS A 55 -2.84 9.80 -4.30
C CYS A 55 -1.47 10.17 -4.87
N GLY A 56 -1.38 11.37 -5.49
CA GLY A 56 -0.16 11.76 -6.18
C GLY A 56 0.19 10.78 -7.29
N ASP A 57 1.42 10.29 -7.29
CA ASP A 57 1.89 9.30 -8.26
C ASP A 57 1.48 7.87 -7.90
N GLY A 58 0.85 7.69 -6.76
CA GLY A 58 0.41 6.39 -6.27
C GLY A 58 -1.09 6.28 -6.16
N ILE A 59 -1.52 5.24 -5.46
CA ILE A 59 -2.93 4.95 -5.21
C ILE A 59 -3.11 4.71 -3.72
N GLU A 60 -4.08 5.40 -3.14
CA GLU A 60 -4.43 5.26 -1.73
C GLU A 60 -5.40 4.10 -1.56
N LEU A 61 -5.12 3.24 -0.58
CA LEU A 61 -6.00 2.20 -0.12
C LEU A 61 -6.46 2.54 1.29
N ARG A 62 -7.77 2.64 1.49
CA ARG A 62 -8.35 2.82 2.81
C ARG A 62 -8.52 1.46 3.45
N LEU A 63 -7.84 1.26 4.56
CA LEU A 63 -7.96 0.03 5.34
C LEU A 63 -9.06 0.25 6.37
N GLY A 64 -10.23 -0.34 6.11
CA GLY A 64 -11.42 -0.17 6.94
C GLY A 64 -11.66 -1.37 7.85
N GLY A 65 -12.67 -1.24 8.72
CA GLY A 65 -13.05 -2.27 9.66
C GLY A 65 -12.95 -1.77 11.09
N LYS A 66 -13.64 -2.44 12.01
CA LYS A 66 -13.71 -2.01 13.41
C LYS A 66 -12.34 -1.98 14.08
N GLU A 67 -11.50 -2.97 13.78
CA GLU A 67 -10.19 -3.08 14.43
C GLU A 67 -9.22 -2.00 13.96
N ILE A 68 -9.40 -1.50 12.75
CA ILE A 68 -8.48 -0.55 12.13
C ILE A 68 -8.91 0.89 12.39
N ASN A 69 -10.20 1.16 12.55
CA ASN A 69 -10.76 2.52 12.56
C ASN A 69 -10.70 3.23 13.92
N ARG A 70 -10.09 2.66 14.94
CA ARG A 70 -10.09 3.24 16.31
C ARG A 70 -9.45 4.62 16.41
N GLN A 71 -8.42 4.88 15.61
CA GLN A 71 -7.64 6.11 15.67
C GLN A 71 -7.80 6.96 14.41
N GLY A 72 -8.91 6.77 13.71
CA GLY A 72 -9.14 7.40 12.43
C GLY A 72 -9.07 6.39 11.31
N TRP A 73 -8.64 6.83 10.14
CA TRP A 73 -8.57 5.99 8.96
C TRP A 73 -7.13 5.61 8.67
N LEU A 74 -6.87 4.31 8.63
CA LEU A 74 -5.58 3.83 8.20
C LEU A 74 -5.52 3.90 6.67
N ARG A 75 -4.46 4.51 6.16
CA ARG A 75 -4.22 4.65 4.73
C ARG A 75 -2.94 3.93 4.37
N ALA A 76 -3.02 3.08 3.36
CA ALA A 76 -1.84 2.55 2.71
C ALA A 76 -1.78 3.14 1.31
N VAL A 77 -0.58 3.47 0.84
CA VAL A 77 -0.41 3.96 -0.53
C VAL A 77 0.46 2.97 -1.28
N PHE A 78 0.03 2.63 -2.49
CA PHE A 78 0.77 1.69 -3.32
C PHE A 78 1.07 2.28 -4.70
N TRP A 79 2.09 1.74 -5.35
CA TRP A 79 2.47 2.08 -6.72
C TRP A 79 2.56 0.80 -7.53
N VAL A 80 1.99 0.82 -8.74
CA VAL A 80 1.94 -0.34 -9.62
C VAL A 80 3.09 -0.26 -10.61
N HIS A 81 4.00 -1.24 -10.54
CA HIS A 81 5.09 -1.40 -11.50
C HIS A 81 4.63 -2.40 -12.56
N GLU A 82 4.10 -1.88 -13.65
CA GLU A 82 3.43 -2.69 -14.67
C GLU A 82 4.38 -3.66 -15.36
N ALA A 83 5.60 -3.22 -15.65
CA ALA A 83 6.58 -4.04 -16.36
C ALA A 83 6.91 -5.35 -15.64
N ARG A 84 6.91 -5.34 -14.31
CA ARG A 84 7.19 -6.53 -13.49
C ARG A 84 5.95 -7.10 -12.82
N LYS A 85 4.78 -6.57 -13.12
CA LYS A 85 3.53 -6.99 -12.51
C LYS A 85 3.64 -7.03 -10.98
N THR A 86 4.15 -5.96 -10.41
CA THR A 86 4.40 -5.86 -8.97
C THR A 86 3.79 -4.58 -8.42
N ILE A 87 3.09 -4.70 -7.31
CA ILE A 87 2.55 -3.58 -6.54
C ILE A 87 3.44 -3.41 -5.31
N TYR A 88 3.98 -2.21 -5.15
CA TYR A 88 4.79 -1.85 -3.97
C TYR A 88 3.95 -1.00 -3.04
N ILE A 89 3.83 -1.41 -1.78
CA ILE A 89 3.22 -0.58 -0.75
C ILE A 89 4.32 0.35 -0.25
N VAL A 90 4.13 1.65 -0.46
CA VAL A 90 5.18 2.65 -0.25
C VAL A 90 4.97 3.51 1.00
N ASP A 91 3.75 3.57 1.52
CA ASP A 91 3.45 4.40 2.68
C ASP A 91 2.30 3.82 3.50
N LEU A 92 2.30 4.10 4.79
CA LEU A 92 1.26 3.68 5.72
C LEU A 92 1.15 4.75 6.80
N PHE A 93 -0.05 5.28 7.02
CA PHE A 93 -0.27 6.33 8.00
C PHE A 93 -1.73 6.42 8.45
N TRP A 94 -1.95 7.00 9.62
CA TRP A 94 -3.28 7.29 10.15
C TRP A 94 -3.74 8.67 9.71
N LYS A 95 -5.04 8.78 9.36
CA LYS A 95 -5.68 10.06 9.04
C LYS A 95 -6.96 10.21 9.85
N LYS A 96 -7.10 11.35 10.49
CA LYS A 96 -8.35 11.68 11.23
C LYS A 96 -9.42 12.27 10.31
N THR A 97 -9.02 12.75 9.14
CA THR A 97 -9.92 13.32 8.14
C THR A 97 -9.79 12.55 6.83
N ASN A 98 -10.77 12.72 5.95
CA ASN A 98 -10.72 12.07 4.64
C ASN A 98 -9.75 12.73 3.66
N LYS A 99 -9.22 13.89 4.03
CA LYS A 99 -8.45 14.71 3.10
C LYS A 99 -6.96 14.40 3.19
N ILE A 100 -6.35 14.08 2.05
CA ILE A 100 -4.90 13.95 1.93
C ILE A 100 -4.29 15.34 1.86
N THR A 101 -3.31 15.61 2.71
CA THR A 101 -2.65 16.92 2.76
C THR A 101 -1.54 17.03 1.72
N GLY A 102 -1.09 18.27 1.46
CA GLY A 102 0.07 18.50 0.62
C GLY A 102 1.34 17.83 1.14
N THR A 103 1.49 17.78 2.47
CA THR A 103 2.61 17.08 3.10
C THR A 103 2.58 15.59 2.80
N ASP A 104 1.39 14.97 2.88
CA ASP A 104 1.22 13.57 2.54
C ASP A 104 1.59 13.30 1.07
N LEU A 105 1.09 14.14 0.17
CA LEU A 105 1.38 14.01 -1.27
C LEU A 105 2.87 14.13 -1.56
N THR A 106 3.53 15.10 -0.95
CA THR A 106 4.97 15.32 -1.13
C THR A 106 5.77 14.10 -0.69
N ARG A 107 5.42 13.55 0.48
CA ARG A 107 6.09 12.36 1.00
C ARG A 107 5.89 11.15 0.09
N VAL A 108 4.65 10.90 -0.33
CA VAL A 108 4.30 9.78 -1.21
C VAL A 108 5.05 9.89 -2.53
N ASN A 109 4.99 11.05 -3.17
CA ASN A 109 5.66 11.26 -4.46
C ASN A 109 7.17 11.09 -4.35
N HIS A 110 7.76 11.56 -3.25
CA HIS A 110 9.18 11.39 -3.00
C HIS A 110 9.56 9.91 -2.88
N ARG A 111 8.79 9.15 -2.10
CA ARG A 111 9.03 7.72 -1.91
C ARG A 111 8.91 6.94 -3.21
N ILE A 112 7.93 7.28 -4.05
CA ILE A 112 7.74 6.64 -5.34
C ILE A 112 8.89 6.96 -6.29
N ARG A 113 9.33 8.22 -6.34
CA ARG A 113 10.48 8.61 -7.17
C ARG A 113 11.74 7.89 -6.77
N LEU A 114 12.00 7.79 -5.46
CA LEU A 114 13.14 7.06 -4.95
C LEU A 114 13.07 5.58 -5.32
N LEU A 115 11.90 4.97 -5.16
CA LEU A 115 11.68 3.58 -5.54
C LEU A 115 11.94 3.34 -7.02
N LYS A 116 11.44 4.21 -7.89
CA LYS A 116 11.66 4.12 -9.34
C LYS A 116 13.15 4.20 -9.67
N ALA A 117 13.86 5.12 -9.02
CA ALA A 117 15.30 5.27 -9.23
C ALA A 117 16.07 4.03 -8.79
N GLN A 118 15.73 3.46 -7.64
CA GLN A 118 16.37 2.25 -7.13
C GLN A 118 16.16 1.07 -8.09
N ILE A 119 14.94 0.91 -8.58
CA ILE A 119 14.63 -0.17 -9.54
C ILE A 119 15.41 0.02 -10.84
N ALA A 120 15.51 1.26 -11.34
CA ALA A 120 16.25 1.57 -12.55
C ALA A 120 17.76 1.25 -12.41
N LEU A 121 18.29 1.33 -11.19
CA LEU A 121 19.68 0.98 -10.90
C LEU A 121 19.88 -0.51 -10.63
N GLY A 122 18.83 -1.32 -10.75
CA GLY A 122 18.93 -2.76 -10.49
C GLY A 122 18.87 -3.15 -9.02
N GLU A 123 18.57 -2.21 -8.13
CA GLU A 123 18.43 -2.49 -6.72
C GLU A 123 17.13 -3.24 -6.43
N GLN A 124 17.07 -3.87 -5.26
CA GLN A 124 15.90 -4.60 -4.80
C GLN A 124 15.41 -3.98 -3.47
N PRO A 125 14.74 -2.83 -3.54
CA PRO A 125 14.38 -2.06 -2.34
C PRO A 125 13.39 -2.77 -1.41
N TRP A 126 12.74 -3.82 -1.88
CA TRP A 126 11.82 -4.64 -1.08
C TRP A 126 12.53 -5.63 -0.16
N LYS A 127 13.82 -5.82 -0.28
CA LYS A 127 14.57 -6.72 0.58
C LYS A 127 15.01 -6.03 1.86
N SER A 128 14.94 -6.75 2.98
CA SER A 128 15.41 -6.24 4.27
C SER A 128 16.89 -5.87 4.20
N GLY A 129 17.24 -4.80 4.89
CA GLY A 129 18.61 -4.33 4.95
C GLY A 129 19.00 -3.34 3.86
N GLN A 130 18.06 -2.97 3.03
CA GLN A 130 18.25 -1.98 1.99
C GLN A 130 17.57 -0.66 2.28
#